data_42416369b400689a11f31a0696b85ad1
#
_entry.id   42416369b400689a11f31a0696b85ad1
#
_cell.length_a   1.000
_cell.length_b   1.000
_cell.length_c   1.000
_cell.angle_alpha   90.00
_cell.angle_beta   90.00
_cell.angle_gamma   90.00
#
_symmetry.space_group_name_H-M   'P 1'
#
loop_
_entity.id
_entity.type
_entity.pdbx_description
1 polymer ?
#
loop_
_entity_poly.entity_id
_entity_poly.type
_entity_poly.pdbx_seq_one_letter_code
_entity_poly.pdbx_strand_id
1 'polypeptide(L)'
;VGSPDPGPEDGNLTISATGQMHPAHIPTIAGPESRNTNPSSTTNGPCFGLIHSPQAVSILRMHRKFVGSMVAWLILATGLTAEAPRLSSLLGNGAILQREAEIPLMGYADPGSNVTVSLADKEQSTTASDAGEWSVVFPAMDAGGPYSISVKSDGGEALSEDVWVGDLWICSGQSNMELPVQRVAERYAQEIASSADPRIREYRIAYAYDFEAPRSDLPEGNWLTASPETIKSFSAVGWFFAREMVAQTGVPIGLINASVGGSPIESWMSESAASRYPDKWKEVIRYREPHLISKIEARNTQIQEQWHGNLNSTDEGLTGSTPWYDFEYQPDSSWKPFTIPAYWDEYGLDMFGSVWFRRDIVLPDEAQDQPAMLRLGTIVDSDHAYINGQKVGNTGYQYPPRRYS
;
A
#
# COMPACT_ATOMS: atom_id res chain seq x y z
N VAL A 1 -14.59 59.19 1.36
CA VAL A 1 -13.56 59.05 2.37
C VAL A 1 -14.10 58.04 3.37
N GLY A 2 -13.90 56.78 3.11
CA GLY A 2 -14.27 55.67 3.95
C GLY A 2 -13.03 55.30 4.78
N SER A 3 -13.16 55.23 6.09
CA SER A 3 -12.18 54.71 6.99
C SER A 3 -11.91 53.24 6.73
N PRO A 4 -10.72 52.73 6.78
CA PRO A 4 -10.44 51.33 6.75
C PRO A 4 -10.93 50.69 8.06
N ASP A 5 -11.59 49.57 7.94
CA ASP A 5 -12.00 48.66 9.01
C ASP A 5 -10.72 48.21 9.74
N PRO A 6 -10.61 48.34 11.08
CA PRO A 6 -9.52 47.76 11.80
C PRO A 6 -9.68 46.24 11.84
N GLY A 7 -8.81 45.52 11.11
CA GLY A 7 -8.65 44.10 11.31
C GLY A 7 -8.35 43.76 12.78
N PRO A 8 -8.50 42.53 13.22
CA PRO A 8 -8.43 42.14 14.64
C PRO A 8 -7.05 42.48 15.23
N GLU A 9 -7.03 43.43 16.14
CA GLU A 9 -5.82 43.99 16.79
C GLU A 9 -5.27 43.14 17.94
N ASP A 10 -5.69 41.91 18.11
CA ASP A 10 -5.11 41.05 19.12
C ASP A 10 -4.55 39.80 18.48
N GLY A 11 -3.25 39.50 18.66
CA GLY A 11 -2.56 38.31 18.19
C GLY A 11 -3.12 36.99 18.77
N ASN A 12 -4.44 36.89 18.90
CA ASN A 12 -5.14 35.72 19.37
C ASN A 12 -5.34 34.72 18.23
N LEU A 13 -4.77 33.56 18.41
CA LEU A 13 -4.91 32.41 17.50
C LEU A 13 -5.83 31.39 18.14
N THR A 14 -6.96 31.09 17.52
CA THR A 14 -7.85 30.01 17.96
C THR A 14 -7.55 28.74 17.17
N ILE A 15 -7.13 27.69 17.86
CA ILE A 15 -6.91 26.36 17.29
C ILE A 15 -8.12 25.49 17.66
N SER A 16 -8.77 24.95 16.64
CA SER A 16 -9.80 23.93 16.81
C SER A 16 -9.38 22.67 16.08
N ALA A 17 -9.50 21.53 16.75
CA ALA A 17 -9.21 20.24 16.16
C ALA A 17 -10.31 19.24 16.56
N THR A 18 -10.68 18.36 15.63
CA THR A 18 -11.54 17.21 15.91
C THR A 18 -10.73 15.95 15.84
N GLY A 19 -10.84 15.10 16.85
CA GLY A 19 -10.39 13.71 16.78
C GLY A 19 -11.59 12.81 16.47
N GLN A 20 -11.44 11.89 15.52
CA GLN A 20 -12.46 10.91 15.16
C GLN A 20 -11.93 9.52 15.44
N MET A 21 -12.65 8.73 16.20
CA MET A 21 -12.30 7.34 16.52
C MET A 21 -13.33 6.41 15.87
N HIS A 22 -12.84 5.43 15.10
CA HIS A 22 -13.66 4.43 14.43
C HIS A 22 -13.59 3.08 15.17
N PRO A 23 -14.70 2.34 15.34
CA PRO A 23 -14.72 1.06 16.06
C PRO A 23 -13.98 -0.09 15.37
N ALA A 24 -13.47 0.08 14.16
CA ALA A 24 -12.92 -0.99 13.36
C ALA A 24 -11.53 -0.65 12.79
N HIS A 25 -10.55 -0.43 13.64
CA HIS A 25 -9.15 -0.52 13.23
C HIS A 25 -8.49 -1.80 13.74
N ILE A 26 -9.24 -2.86 13.75
CA ILE A 26 -8.67 -4.19 13.82
C ILE A 26 -8.87 -4.76 12.41
N PRO A 27 -7.82 -5.15 11.69
CA PRO A 27 -7.94 -6.18 10.70
C PRO A 27 -8.17 -7.48 11.47
N THR A 28 -9.25 -7.54 12.23
CA THR A 28 -9.71 -8.77 12.83
C THR A 28 -10.47 -9.47 11.74
N ILE A 29 -9.80 -10.35 11.08
CA ILE A 29 -10.41 -11.51 10.46
C ILE A 29 -10.94 -12.36 11.63
N ALA A 30 -11.93 -11.85 12.36
CA ALA A 30 -12.67 -12.59 13.35
C ALA A 30 -13.89 -13.16 12.66
N GLY A 31 -13.91 -14.47 12.53
CA GLY A 31 -15.10 -15.23 12.16
C GLY A 31 -16.23 -14.94 13.17
N PRO A 32 -17.50 -15.07 12.77
CA PRO A 32 -18.62 -14.86 13.66
C PRO A 32 -18.61 -15.90 14.77
N GLU A 33 -18.47 -15.45 16.03
CA GLU A 33 -18.81 -16.27 17.18
C GLU A 33 -20.28 -16.68 17.09
N SER A 34 -20.51 -17.99 17.01
CA SER A 34 -21.83 -18.59 17.11
C SER A 34 -22.38 -18.39 18.52
N ARG A 35 -23.19 -17.37 18.74
CA ARG A 35 -24.13 -17.36 19.88
C ARG A 35 -25.43 -17.98 19.43
N ASN A 36 -25.59 -19.23 19.87
CA ASN A 36 -26.82 -19.98 19.83
C ASN A 36 -27.80 -19.39 20.84
N THR A 37 -28.85 -18.68 20.40
CA THR A 37 -30.09 -18.53 21.16
C THR A 37 -31.24 -18.50 20.18
N ASN A 38 -31.99 -19.60 20.14
CA ASN A 38 -33.38 -19.63 19.68
C ASN A 38 -34.29 -18.88 20.70
N PRO A 39 -35.31 -18.15 20.26
CA PRO A 39 -36.62 -18.74 20.25
C PRO A 39 -37.57 -18.31 19.10
N SER A 40 -38.33 -19.29 18.68
CA SER A 40 -39.67 -19.33 18.06
C SER A 40 -40.51 -18.05 18.01
N SER A 41 -41.10 -17.72 16.87
CA SER A 41 -42.57 -17.82 16.57
C SER A 41 -42.95 -16.91 15.38
N THR A 42 -43.52 -17.53 14.38
CA THR A 42 -44.78 -17.20 13.65
C THR A 42 -45.05 -15.74 13.25
N THR A 43 -45.27 -15.40 11.99
CA THR A 43 -46.51 -15.53 11.19
C THR A 43 -46.41 -14.74 9.87
N ASN A 44 -46.95 -15.37 8.82
CA ASN A 44 -47.69 -14.81 7.68
C ASN A 44 -47.05 -13.79 6.70
N GLY A 45 -47.02 -14.28 5.43
CA GLY A 45 -46.84 -13.51 4.20
C GLY A 45 -48.00 -12.59 3.85
N PRO A 46 -48.04 -12.00 2.66
CA PRO A 46 -48.40 -12.73 1.45
C PRO A 46 -47.63 -12.35 0.16
N CYS A 47 -47.85 -13.22 -0.84
CA CYS A 47 -47.47 -13.12 -2.23
C CYS A 47 -48.02 -11.91 -3.00
N PHE A 48 -47.30 -11.51 -4.06
CA PHE A 48 -47.80 -10.99 -5.35
C PHE A 48 -46.57 -10.49 -6.10
N GLY A 49 -46.31 -10.74 -7.37
CA GLY A 49 -47.06 -11.23 -8.51
C GLY A 49 -46.14 -11.09 -9.72
N LEU A 50 -46.12 -12.10 -10.54
CA LEU A 50 -45.43 -12.14 -11.83
C LEU A 50 -46.07 -11.18 -12.82
N ILE A 51 -45.23 -10.44 -13.59
CA ILE A 51 -45.66 -9.95 -14.91
C ILE A 51 -44.63 -10.37 -15.95
N HIS A 52 -45.08 -11.30 -16.80
CA HIS A 52 -44.47 -11.66 -18.08
C HIS A 52 -44.89 -10.69 -19.15
N SER A 53 -44.01 -10.33 -20.06
CA SER A 53 -44.38 -9.93 -21.40
C SER A 53 -43.31 -10.38 -22.41
N PRO A 54 -43.72 -11.08 -23.47
CA PRO A 54 -42.82 -11.55 -24.52
C PRO A 54 -42.83 -10.62 -25.70
N GLN A 55 -41.71 -10.34 -26.31
CA GLN A 55 -41.72 -9.75 -27.67
C GLN A 55 -40.99 -10.66 -28.67
N ALA A 56 -41.69 -10.78 -29.77
CA ALA A 56 -41.62 -11.67 -30.85
C ALA A 56 -40.31 -11.72 -31.65
N VAL A 57 -39.97 -12.91 -32.06
CA VAL A 57 -38.98 -13.26 -33.08
C VAL A 57 -39.66 -13.17 -34.44
N SER A 58 -39.13 -12.35 -35.34
CA SER A 58 -39.53 -12.31 -36.76
C SER A 58 -38.52 -13.16 -37.56
N ILE A 59 -39.04 -14.23 -38.12
CA ILE A 59 -38.30 -15.12 -39.04
C ILE A 59 -38.50 -14.56 -40.46
N LEU A 60 -37.43 -14.15 -41.11
CA LEU A 60 -37.41 -13.91 -42.54
C LEU A 60 -36.70 -15.07 -43.25
N ARG A 61 -37.50 -15.91 -43.94
CA ARG A 61 -37.00 -16.89 -44.91
C ARG A 61 -36.67 -16.19 -46.20
N MET A 62 -35.45 -16.34 -46.70
CA MET A 62 -35.15 -16.07 -48.09
C MET A 62 -34.34 -17.19 -48.75
N HIS A 63 -34.74 -17.43 -49.98
CA HIS A 63 -34.50 -18.59 -50.85
C HIS A 63 -33.01 -18.82 -51.23
N ARG A 64 -32.67 -20.10 -51.34
CA ARG A 64 -31.47 -20.64 -52.00
C ARG A 64 -31.37 -20.18 -53.47
N LYS A 65 -30.19 -19.66 -53.84
CA LYS A 65 -29.63 -19.88 -55.18
C LYS A 65 -28.19 -20.32 -55.00
N PHE A 66 -27.92 -21.54 -55.49
CA PHE A 66 -26.61 -22.11 -55.67
C PHE A 66 -25.81 -21.29 -56.66
N VAL A 67 -24.68 -20.73 -56.27
CA VAL A 67 -23.61 -20.35 -57.17
C VAL A 67 -22.32 -20.88 -56.50
N GLY A 68 -21.70 -21.84 -57.18
CA GLY A 68 -20.40 -22.38 -56.74
C GLY A 68 -19.38 -21.28 -56.77
N SER A 69 -18.74 -21.03 -55.64
CA SER A 69 -17.55 -20.23 -55.57
C SER A 69 -16.52 -20.97 -54.77
N MET A 70 -15.45 -21.31 -55.44
CA MET A 70 -14.22 -21.90 -54.92
C MET A 70 -13.68 -20.96 -53.85
N VAL A 71 -13.93 -21.25 -52.57
CA VAL A 71 -13.34 -20.51 -51.42
C VAL A 71 -11.89 -21.00 -51.35
N ALA A 72 -10.99 -20.22 -51.88
CA ALA A 72 -9.59 -20.32 -51.53
C ALA A 72 -9.41 -20.04 -50.04
N TRP A 73 -9.04 -21.03 -49.28
CA TRP A 73 -8.60 -20.89 -47.92
C TRP A 73 -7.31 -20.04 -47.90
N LEU A 74 -7.46 -18.73 -47.75
CA LEU A 74 -6.36 -17.87 -47.32
C LEU A 74 -6.09 -18.23 -45.86
N ILE A 75 -5.16 -19.12 -45.61
CA ILE A 75 -4.58 -19.27 -44.28
C ILE A 75 -3.83 -17.93 -44.06
N LEU A 76 -4.47 -17.01 -43.36
CA LEU A 76 -3.75 -15.94 -42.70
C LEU A 76 -2.88 -16.65 -41.63
N ALA A 77 -1.64 -16.97 -41.99
CA ALA A 77 -0.62 -17.16 -40.99
C ALA A 77 -0.47 -15.81 -40.28
N THR A 78 -1.25 -15.62 -39.19
CA THR A 78 -0.85 -14.65 -38.19
C THR A 78 0.49 -15.16 -37.69
N GLY A 79 1.58 -14.63 -38.27
CA GLY A 79 2.89 -14.86 -37.73
C GLY A 79 2.82 -14.43 -36.27
N LEU A 80 2.80 -15.38 -35.34
CA LEU A 80 3.15 -15.09 -33.95
C LEU A 80 4.55 -14.46 -34.02
N THR A 81 4.63 -13.18 -33.83
CA THR A 81 5.91 -12.54 -33.57
C THR A 81 6.38 -13.09 -32.24
N ALA A 82 7.54 -13.71 -32.21
CA ALA A 82 8.14 -14.17 -30.99
C ALA A 82 8.23 -13.00 -29.99
N GLU A 83 7.88 -13.25 -28.73
CA GLU A 83 7.93 -12.24 -27.68
C GLU A 83 9.36 -12.08 -27.15
N ALA A 84 9.77 -10.85 -26.88
CA ALA A 84 11.07 -10.57 -26.30
C ALA A 84 11.18 -11.26 -24.91
N PRO A 85 12.36 -11.85 -24.60
CA PRO A 85 12.55 -12.45 -23.29
C PRO A 85 12.46 -11.40 -22.18
N ARG A 86 12.12 -11.81 -20.97
CA ARG A 86 12.13 -10.93 -19.79
C ARG A 86 12.83 -11.60 -18.63
N LEU A 87 13.47 -10.80 -17.79
CA LEU A 87 14.02 -11.20 -16.51
C LEU A 87 12.90 -11.26 -15.47
N SER A 88 13.08 -12.04 -14.39
CA SER A 88 12.22 -11.96 -13.22
C SER A 88 12.33 -10.58 -12.57
N SER A 89 11.30 -10.18 -11.86
CA SER A 89 11.17 -8.81 -11.32
C SER A 89 12.33 -8.37 -10.43
N LEU A 90 12.93 -9.28 -9.66
CA LEU A 90 14.10 -8.97 -8.81
C LEU A 90 15.39 -8.73 -9.61
N LEU A 91 15.45 -9.13 -10.86
CA LEU A 91 16.64 -9.00 -11.72
C LEU A 91 16.58 -7.77 -12.63
N GLY A 92 15.68 -6.81 -12.32
CA GLY A 92 15.56 -5.54 -13.04
C GLY A 92 16.74 -4.60 -12.80
N ASN A 93 16.71 -3.44 -13.48
CA ASN A 93 17.73 -2.41 -13.34
C ASN A 93 18.01 -2.09 -11.87
N GLY A 94 19.26 -1.95 -11.52
CA GLY A 94 19.69 -1.66 -10.17
C GLY A 94 19.74 -2.87 -9.24
N ALA A 95 19.55 -4.08 -9.72
CA ALA A 95 19.57 -5.29 -8.90
C ALA A 95 20.87 -5.48 -8.12
N ILE A 96 20.77 -6.06 -6.93
CA ILE A 96 21.92 -6.61 -6.21
C ILE A 96 21.80 -8.14 -6.25
N LEU A 97 22.88 -8.81 -6.65
CA LEU A 97 23.02 -10.26 -6.68
C LEU A 97 23.85 -10.72 -5.45
N GLN A 98 23.54 -11.90 -4.92
CA GLN A 98 24.27 -12.44 -3.77
C GLN A 98 25.69 -12.79 -4.14
N ARG A 99 26.67 -12.24 -3.40
CA ARG A 99 28.09 -12.58 -3.54
C ARG A 99 28.44 -13.95 -2.93
N GLU A 100 29.60 -14.51 -3.31
CA GLU A 100 30.19 -15.71 -2.71
C GLU A 100 29.27 -16.95 -2.74
N ALA A 101 28.25 -16.93 -3.60
CA ALA A 101 27.32 -18.01 -3.82
C ALA A 101 27.03 -18.15 -5.33
N GLU A 102 26.57 -19.32 -5.76
CA GLU A 102 26.03 -19.47 -7.10
C GLU A 102 24.91 -18.46 -7.35
N ILE A 103 24.91 -17.85 -8.54
CA ILE A 103 23.97 -16.80 -8.90
C ILE A 103 22.93 -17.38 -9.86
N PRO A 104 21.73 -17.73 -9.37
CA PRO A 104 20.63 -18.14 -10.23
C PRO A 104 20.02 -16.92 -10.90
N LEU A 105 19.92 -16.94 -12.23
CA LEU A 105 19.16 -15.98 -13.00
C LEU A 105 18.01 -16.70 -13.67
N MET A 106 16.83 -16.06 -13.67
CA MET A 106 15.59 -16.64 -14.17
C MET A 106 14.71 -15.60 -14.84
N GLY A 107 13.79 -16.06 -15.65
CA GLY A 107 12.85 -15.21 -16.36
C GLY A 107 11.97 -16.00 -17.29
N TYR A 108 11.46 -15.32 -18.31
CA TYR A 108 10.46 -15.87 -19.24
C TYR A 108 10.85 -15.56 -20.68
N ALA A 109 10.47 -16.47 -21.57
CA ALA A 109 10.61 -16.36 -23.02
C ALA A 109 9.56 -17.26 -23.68
N ASP A 110 9.45 -17.23 -24.99
CA ASP A 110 8.55 -18.14 -25.72
C ASP A 110 8.87 -19.61 -25.38
N PRO A 111 7.85 -20.45 -25.14
CA PRO A 111 8.06 -21.86 -24.85
C PRO A 111 8.92 -22.57 -25.89
N GLY A 112 9.92 -23.30 -25.41
CA GLY A 112 10.86 -24.03 -26.27
C GLY A 112 11.92 -23.19 -26.97
N SER A 113 11.95 -21.88 -26.79
CA SER A 113 12.98 -21.01 -27.36
C SER A 113 14.33 -21.20 -26.68
N ASN A 114 15.42 -21.05 -27.45
CA ASN A 114 16.73 -20.98 -26.85
C ASN A 114 16.96 -19.60 -26.22
N VAL A 115 17.46 -19.61 -25.01
CA VAL A 115 17.76 -18.39 -24.24
C VAL A 115 19.23 -18.35 -23.90
N THR A 116 19.88 -17.26 -24.26
CA THR A 116 21.28 -16.99 -23.92
C THR A 116 21.34 -15.82 -22.96
N VAL A 117 21.97 -16.02 -21.82
CA VAL A 117 22.08 -15.06 -20.72
C VAL A 117 23.54 -14.71 -20.50
N SER A 118 23.87 -13.43 -20.49
CA SER A 118 25.20 -12.92 -20.20
C SER A 118 25.21 -12.12 -18.92
N LEU A 119 26.21 -12.36 -18.05
CA LEU A 119 26.48 -11.60 -16.85
C LEU A 119 27.99 -11.29 -16.78
N ALA A 120 28.35 -10.01 -16.80
CA ALA A 120 29.73 -9.57 -16.94
C ALA A 120 30.39 -10.16 -18.20
N ASP A 121 31.46 -10.95 -18.04
CA ASP A 121 32.19 -11.61 -19.10
C ASP A 121 31.79 -13.08 -19.35
N LYS A 122 30.75 -13.55 -18.67
CA LYS A 122 30.29 -14.96 -18.70
C LYS A 122 28.98 -15.10 -19.44
N GLU A 123 28.80 -16.24 -20.08
CA GLU A 123 27.59 -16.56 -20.82
C GLU A 123 27.09 -17.96 -20.45
N GLN A 124 25.78 -18.13 -20.35
CA GLN A 124 25.09 -19.40 -20.16
C GLN A 124 23.92 -19.49 -21.11
N SER A 125 23.58 -20.70 -21.54
CA SER A 125 22.43 -20.94 -22.41
C SER A 125 21.52 -22.02 -21.84
N THR A 126 20.22 -21.88 -22.08
CA THR A 126 19.17 -22.81 -21.68
C THR A 126 18.04 -22.80 -22.70
N THR A 127 17.04 -23.65 -22.50
CA THR A 127 15.80 -23.65 -23.28
C THR A 127 14.64 -23.33 -22.35
N ALA A 128 13.76 -22.44 -22.77
CA ALA A 128 12.53 -22.13 -22.02
C ALA A 128 11.62 -23.35 -21.94
N SER A 129 11.04 -23.58 -20.80
CA SER A 129 10.07 -24.67 -20.55
C SER A 129 8.78 -24.50 -21.36
N ASP A 130 7.88 -25.51 -21.32
CA ASP A 130 6.53 -25.41 -21.88
C ASP A 130 5.69 -24.28 -21.26
N ALA A 131 6.04 -23.85 -20.03
CA ALA A 131 5.44 -22.70 -19.36
C ALA A 131 6.13 -21.36 -19.73
N GLY A 132 7.15 -21.39 -20.59
CA GLY A 132 7.95 -20.23 -20.97
C GLY A 132 8.98 -19.81 -19.92
N GLU A 133 9.17 -20.57 -18.85
CA GLU A 133 10.15 -20.25 -17.80
C GLU A 133 11.55 -20.71 -18.19
N TRP A 134 12.55 -19.89 -17.92
CA TRP A 134 13.95 -20.27 -18.11
C TRP A 134 14.77 -19.96 -16.85
N SER A 135 15.82 -20.71 -16.61
CA SER A 135 16.80 -20.47 -15.56
C SER A 135 18.19 -20.91 -15.98
N VAL A 136 19.19 -20.17 -15.50
CA VAL A 136 20.62 -20.49 -15.61
C VAL A 136 21.30 -20.20 -14.28
N VAL A 137 22.45 -20.81 -14.04
CA VAL A 137 23.23 -20.58 -12.81
C VAL A 137 24.64 -20.14 -13.17
N PHE A 138 25.03 -18.97 -12.70
CA PHE A 138 26.39 -18.45 -12.84
C PHE A 138 27.24 -18.83 -11.61
N PRO A 139 28.55 -19.02 -11.80
CA PRO A 139 29.45 -19.24 -10.66
C PRO A 139 29.45 -18.04 -9.72
N ALA A 140 29.84 -18.29 -8.48
CA ALA A 140 30.04 -17.27 -7.46
C ALA A 140 30.93 -16.12 -7.98
N MET A 141 30.57 -14.91 -7.56
CA MET A 141 31.33 -13.68 -7.85
C MET A 141 31.66 -12.96 -6.54
N ASP A 142 32.77 -12.23 -6.53
CA ASP A 142 33.11 -11.32 -5.45
C ASP A 142 32.24 -10.05 -5.52
N ALA A 143 32.15 -9.32 -4.41
CA ALA A 143 31.44 -8.04 -4.36
C ALA A 143 32.02 -7.05 -5.37
N GLY A 144 31.15 -6.39 -6.12
CA GLY A 144 31.55 -5.40 -7.16
C GLY A 144 30.39 -4.96 -8.04
N GLY A 145 30.74 -4.20 -9.06
CA GLY A 145 29.78 -3.63 -10.02
C GLY A 145 30.16 -2.20 -10.41
N PRO A 146 29.35 -1.55 -11.27
CA PRO A 146 28.14 -2.09 -11.88
C PRO A 146 28.43 -3.07 -13.03
N TYR A 147 27.56 -4.06 -13.17
CA TYR A 147 27.49 -5.01 -14.27
C TYR A 147 26.18 -4.83 -15.06
N SER A 148 26.03 -5.58 -16.14
CA SER A 148 24.76 -5.74 -16.85
C SER A 148 24.41 -7.22 -17.01
N ILE A 149 23.11 -7.51 -17.06
CA ILE A 149 22.55 -8.80 -17.44
C ILE A 149 21.87 -8.61 -18.79
N SER A 150 22.31 -9.35 -19.81
CA SER A 150 21.65 -9.40 -21.12
C SER A 150 21.02 -10.77 -21.32
N VAL A 151 19.79 -10.80 -21.82
CA VAL A 151 19.06 -12.02 -22.16
C VAL A 151 18.62 -11.95 -23.60
N LYS A 152 19.00 -12.93 -24.41
CA LYS A 152 18.68 -13.03 -25.84
C LYS A 152 17.88 -14.29 -26.11
N SER A 153 16.87 -14.16 -26.98
CA SER A 153 16.14 -15.25 -27.59
C SER A 153 15.77 -14.91 -29.03
N ASP A 154 15.09 -15.82 -29.73
CA ASP A 154 14.55 -15.55 -31.05
C ASP A 154 13.57 -14.38 -31.09
N GLY A 155 12.91 -14.08 -29.96
CA GLY A 155 11.97 -12.97 -29.80
C GLY A 155 12.60 -11.60 -29.57
N GLY A 156 13.92 -11.53 -29.33
CA GLY A 156 14.61 -10.27 -29.07
C GLY A 156 15.60 -10.32 -27.91
N GLU A 157 15.80 -9.16 -27.29
CA GLU A 157 16.76 -8.99 -26.19
C GLU A 157 16.12 -8.22 -25.04
N ALA A 158 16.44 -8.61 -23.81
CA ALA A 158 16.18 -7.85 -22.59
C ALA A 158 17.51 -7.51 -21.90
N LEU A 159 17.56 -6.32 -21.29
CA LEU A 159 18.76 -5.82 -20.63
C LEU A 159 18.39 -5.33 -19.22
N SER A 160 19.20 -5.69 -18.24
CA SER A 160 19.21 -5.09 -16.92
C SER A 160 20.56 -4.44 -16.67
N GLU A 161 20.54 -3.16 -16.37
CA GLU A 161 21.73 -2.34 -16.16
C GLU A 161 21.94 -1.98 -14.69
N ASP A 162 23.14 -1.50 -14.38
CA ASP A 162 23.53 -1.06 -13.04
C ASP A 162 23.34 -2.17 -11.99
N VAL A 163 23.65 -3.41 -12.35
CA VAL A 163 23.56 -4.59 -11.48
C VAL A 163 24.85 -4.68 -10.64
N TRP A 164 24.69 -4.94 -9.35
CA TRP A 164 25.82 -5.08 -8.44
C TRP A 164 25.83 -6.48 -7.80
N VAL A 165 27.00 -6.91 -7.34
CA VAL A 165 27.17 -8.12 -6.54
C VAL A 165 27.51 -7.69 -5.12
N GLY A 166 26.75 -8.18 -4.14
CA GLY A 166 26.88 -7.81 -2.73
C GLY A 166 26.11 -8.75 -1.83
N ASP A 167 25.69 -8.26 -0.67
CA ASP A 167 24.88 -9.03 0.26
C ASP A 167 23.40 -8.69 0.14
N LEU A 168 22.56 -9.71 -0.01
CA LEU A 168 21.09 -9.58 -0.02
C LEU A 168 20.51 -9.87 1.37
N TRP A 169 19.66 -8.98 1.84
CA TRP A 169 18.96 -9.12 3.11
C TRP A 169 17.45 -9.00 2.92
N ILE A 170 16.72 -9.96 3.50
CA ILE A 170 15.25 -9.92 3.50
C ILE A 170 14.78 -9.17 4.74
N CYS A 171 14.11 -8.07 4.53
CA CYS A 171 13.45 -7.27 5.55
C CYS A 171 11.99 -7.73 5.68
N SER A 172 11.73 -8.71 6.54
CA SER A 172 10.38 -9.26 6.74
C SER A 172 9.84 -8.97 8.13
N GLY A 173 8.54 -9.03 8.29
CA GLY A 173 7.85 -8.80 9.55
C GLY A 173 6.72 -7.78 9.43
N GLN A 174 6.38 -7.15 10.54
CA GLN A 174 5.26 -6.21 10.66
C GLN A 174 5.70 -4.74 10.59
N SER A 175 4.86 -3.87 11.19
CA SER A 175 4.96 -2.42 11.19
C SER A 175 6.32 -1.85 11.58
N ASN A 176 7.06 -2.45 12.50
CA ASN A 176 8.39 -1.95 12.87
C ASN A 176 9.40 -2.12 11.74
N MET A 177 9.33 -3.21 10.98
CA MET A 177 10.18 -3.40 9.80
C MET A 177 9.68 -2.59 8.62
N GLU A 178 8.36 -2.44 8.47
CA GLU A 178 7.76 -1.65 7.39
C GLU A 178 7.95 -0.14 7.57
N LEU A 179 8.13 0.35 8.81
CA LEU A 179 8.21 1.77 9.14
C LEU A 179 9.20 2.50 8.23
N PRO A 180 8.74 3.43 7.37
CA PRO A 180 9.64 4.10 6.45
C PRO A 180 10.47 5.19 7.15
N VAL A 181 11.67 5.46 6.63
CA VAL A 181 12.58 6.51 7.14
C VAL A 181 11.88 7.86 7.27
N GLN A 182 10.93 8.19 6.39
CA GLN A 182 10.15 9.43 6.46
C GLN A 182 9.46 9.61 7.83
N ARG A 183 9.07 8.54 8.50
CA ARG A 183 8.39 8.60 9.80
C ARG A 183 9.31 9.06 10.93
N VAL A 184 10.61 8.92 10.75
CA VAL A 184 11.64 9.31 11.71
C VAL A 184 12.51 10.48 11.21
N ALA A 185 12.10 11.11 10.11
CA ALA A 185 12.90 12.10 9.37
C ALA A 185 13.31 13.31 10.22
N GLU A 186 12.48 13.77 11.15
CA GLU A 186 12.84 14.92 12.01
C GLU A 186 14.04 14.62 12.90
N ARG A 187 14.13 13.38 13.41
CA ARG A 187 15.23 12.96 14.27
C ARG A 187 16.53 12.76 13.50
N TYR A 188 16.42 12.38 12.22
CA TYR A 188 17.54 11.92 11.40
C TYR A 188 17.71 12.77 10.12
N ALA A 189 17.45 14.08 10.24
CA ALA A 189 17.51 14.98 9.09
C ALA A 189 18.91 15.06 8.45
N GLN A 190 19.97 14.98 9.25
CA GLN A 190 21.35 15.01 8.76
C GLN A 190 21.71 13.72 8.04
N GLU A 191 21.34 12.59 8.60
CA GLU A 191 21.54 11.27 7.99
C GLU A 191 20.81 11.14 6.66
N ILE A 192 19.59 11.68 6.58
CA ILE A 192 18.83 11.71 5.32
C ILE A 192 19.53 12.59 4.29
N ALA A 193 19.98 13.79 4.67
CA ALA A 193 20.66 14.71 3.75
C ALA A 193 21.97 14.11 3.19
N SER A 194 22.63 13.22 3.94
CA SER A 194 23.90 12.57 3.55
C SER A 194 23.73 11.11 3.11
N SER A 195 22.54 10.69 2.73
CA SER A 195 22.20 9.28 2.49
C SER A 195 22.57 8.73 1.11
N ALA A 196 23.04 9.57 0.19
CA ALA A 196 23.38 9.16 -1.16
C ALA A 196 24.53 8.13 -1.14
N ASP A 197 24.21 6.88 -1.44
CA ASP A 197 25.18 5.80 -1.59
C ASP A 197 24.69 4.77 -2.64
N PRO A 198 25.37 4.64 -3.79
CA PRO A 198 24.96 3.71 -4.84
C PRO A 198 25.04 2.24 -4.44
N ARG A 199 25.71 1.93 -3.34
CA ARG A 199 25.88 0.57 -2.82
C ARG A 199 24.71 0.12 -1.94
N ILE A 200 23.79 1.01 -1.56
CA ILE A 200 22.62 0.65 -0.75
C ILE A 200 21.37 0.76 -1.62
N ARG A 201 20.62 -0.33 -1.71
CA ARG A 201 19.40 -0.38 -2.53
C ARG A 201 18.30 -1.14 -1.83
N GLU A 202 17.08 -0.73 -2.05
CA GLU A 202 15.89 -1.44 -1.59
C GLU A 202 14.96 -1.79 -2.75
N TYR A 203 14.51 -3.04 -2.78
CA TYR A 203 13.39 -3.50 -3.58
C TYR A 203 12.21 -3.74 -2.65
N ARG A 204 11.16 -2.94 -2.77
CA ARG A 204 9.93 -3.13 -2.01
C ARG A 204 8.97 -4.01 -2.78
N ILE A 205 8.60 -5.15 -2.19
CA ILE A 205 7.61 -6.05 -2.76
C ILE A 205 6.23 -5.40 -2.63
N ALA A 206 5.53 -5.25 -3.76
CA ALA A 206 4.16 -4.75 -3.77
C ALA A 206 3.21 -5.75 -3.08
N TYR A 207 2.23 -5.23 -2.34
CA TYR A 207 1.22 -6.08 -1.71
C TYR A 207 0.36 -6.77 -2.75
N ALA A 208 0.22 -8.08 -2.59
CA ALA A 208 -0.69 -8.88 -3.40
C ALA A 208 -1.24 -10.03 -2.57
N TYR A 209 -2.57 -10.17 -2.56
CA TYR A 209 -3.21 -11.34 -1.99
C TYR A 209 -3.15 -12.50 -2.97
N ASP A 210 -2.55 -13.60 -2.54
CA ASP A 210 -2.51 -14.84 -3.30
C ASP A 210 -2.57 -16.01 -2.32
N PHE A 211 -3.68 -16.70 -2.31
CA PHE A 211 -3.94 -17.86 -1.45
C PHE A 211 -3.96 -19.17 -2.23
N GLU A 212 -3.76 -19.13 -3.56
CA GLU A 212 -3.84 -20.31 -4.42
C GLU A 212 -2.55 -21.13 -4.35
N ALA A 213 -1.42 -20.50 -4.62
CA ALA A 213 -0.12 -21.16 -4.68
C ALA A 213 1.04 -20.20 -4.42
N PRO A 214 2.24 -20.70 -4.10
CA PRO A 214 3.45 -19.91 -4.17
C PRO A 214 3.65 -19.31 -5.56
N ARG A 215 4.07 -18.05 -5.62
CA ARG A 215 4.35 -17.37 -6.89
C ARG A 215 5.71 -17.77 -7.43
N SER A 216 5.80 -17.91 -8.74
CA SER A 216 7.08 -18.12 -9.45
C SER A 216 7.86 -16.80 -9.63
N ASP A 217 7.17 -15.65 -9.59
CA ASP A 217 7.78 -14.32 -9.68
C ASP A 217 7.04 -13.32 -8.78
N LEU A 218 7.71 -12.22 -8.46
CA LEU A 218 7.14 -11.14 -7.67
C LEU A 218 6.27 -10.22 -8.55
N PRO A 219 5.32 -9.48 -7.95
CA PRO A 219 4.69 -8.36 -8.62
C PRO A 219 5.75 -7.37 -9.14
N GLU A 220 5.41 -6.63 -10.18
CA GLU A 220 6.29 -5.57 -10.68
C GLU A 220 6.77 -4.65 -9.56
N GLY A 221 8.03 -4.30 -9.60
CA GLY A 221 8.69 -3.43 -8.65
C GLY A 221 10.02 -2.92 -9.21
N ASN A 222 10.66 -2.05 -8.47
CA ASN A 222 11.93 -1.48 -8.87
C ASN A 222 12.92 -1.46 -7.70
N TRP A 223 14.18 -1.65 -8.00
CA TRP A 223 15.26 -1.32 -7.09
C TRP A 223 15.41 0.20 -7.01
N LEU A 224 15.41 0.73 -5.82
CA LEU A 224 15.69 2.13 -5.55
C LEU A 224 17.08 2.25 -4.93
N THR A 225 17.91 3.10 -5.51
CA THR A 225 19.22 3.44 -4.94
C THR A 225 19.05 4.47 -3.84
N ALA A 226 19.81 4.36 -2.75
CA ALA A 226 19.75 5.29 -1.64
C ALA A 226 20.15 6.72 -2.05
N SER A 227 19.23 7.65 -1.85
CA SER A 227 19.38 9.09 -2.00
C SER A 227 18.51 9.82 -0.97
N PRO A 228 18.68 11.12 -0.71
CA PRO A 228 17.83 11.88 0.19
C PRO A 228 16.33 11.82 -0.14
N GLU A 229 15.99 11.58 -1.40
CA GLU A 229 14.61 11.44 -1.88
C GLU A 229 14.08 10.03 -1.67
N THR A 230 14.84 9.02 -2.13
CA THR A 230 14.38 7.62 -2.21
C THR A 230 14.34 6.94 -0.87
N ILE A 231 15.33 7.18 0.02
CA ILE A 231 15.37 6.52 1.34
C ILE A 231 14.17 6.84 2.22
N LYS A 232 13.46 7.92 1.95
CA LYS A 232 12.24 8.25 2.69
C LYS A 232 11.21 7.14 2.66
N SER A 233 11.22 6.34 1.60
CA SER A 233 10.34 5.16 1.44
C SER A 233 10.95 3.86 1.96
N PHE A 234 12.27 3.79 2.18
CA PHE A 234 12.95 2.59 2.66
C PHE A 234 12.52 2.22 4.08
N SER A 235 12.56 0.94 4.40
CA SER A 235 12.49 0.50 5.80
C SER A 235 13.54 1.25 6.63
N ALA A 236 13.12 1.93 7.69
CA ALA A 236 14.07 2.63 8.57
C ALA A 236 15.07 1.66 9.19
N VAL A 237 14.60 0.51 9.69
CA VAL A 237 15.47 -0.52 10.25
C VAL A 237 16.43 -1.07 9.19
N GLY A 238 15.89 -1.39 8.00
CA GLY A 238 16.69 -1.91 6.89
C GLY A 238 17.77 -0.91 6.44
N TRP A 239 17.40 0.37 6.26
CA TRP A 239 18.35 1.38 5.80
C TRP A 239 19.46 1.67 6.82
N PHE A 240 19.13 1.84 8.11
CA PHE A 240 20.16 2.06 9.13
C PHE A 240 21.10 0.86 9.26
N PHE A 241 20.57 -0.36 9.16
CA PHE A 241 21.36 -1.58 9.10
C PHE A 241 22.31 -1.59 7.88
N ALA A 242 21.76 -1.37 6.68
CA ALA A 242 22.55 -1.39 5.44
C ALA A 242 23.66 -0.33 5.45
N ARG A 243 23.37 0.87 5.94
CA ARG A 243 24.36 1.94 6.08
C ARG A 243 25.54 1.53 6.95
N GLU A 244 25.25 0.93 8.09
CA GLU A 244 26.30 0.46 9.02
C GLU A 244 27.12 -0.67 8.38
N MET A 245 26.46 -1.63 7.73
CA MET A 245 27.14 -2.74 7.07
C MET A 245 28.05 -2.25 5.93
N VAL A 246 27.59 -1.34 5.10
CA VAL A 246 28.42 -0.75 4.03
C VAL A 246 29.60 0.03 4.62
N ALA A 247 29.40 0.78 5.71
CA ALA A 247 30.48 1.51 6.36
C ALA A 247 31.57 0.60 6.91
N GLN A 248 31.21 -0.56 7.44
CA GLN A 248 32.16 -1.52 8.01
C GLN A 248 32.83 -2.41 6.97
N THR A 249 32.11 -2.83 5.94
CA THR A 249 32.56 -3.85 4.99
C THR A 249 32.94 -3.33 3.60
N GLY A 250 32.38 -2.19 3.20
CA GLY A 250 32.47 -1.67 1.85
C GLY A 250 31.64 -2.44 0.81
N VAL A 251 30.96 -3.51 1.23
CA VAL A 251 30.18 -4.41 0.36
C VAL A 251 28.82 -3.78 0.02
N PRO A 252 28.37 -3.83 -1.26
CA PRO A 252 27.02 -3.41 -1.63
C PRO A 252 25.95 -4.22 -0.89
N ILE A 253 24.87 -3.55 -0.46
CA ILE A 253 23.76 -4.15 0.29
C ILE A 253 22.46 -3.96 -0.47
N GLY A 254 21.80 -5.07 -0.77
CA GLY A 254 20.44 -5.10 -1.31
C GLY A 254 19.44 -5.49 -0.22
N LEU A 255 18.43 -4.65 -0.01
CA LEU A 255 17.33 -4.90 0.91
C LEU A 255 16.09 -5.34 0.13
N ILE A 256 15.59 -6.53 0.38
CA ILE A 256 14.31 -7.00 -0.17
C ILE A 256 13.26 -6.81 0.91
N ASN A 257 12.46 -5.74 0.78
CA ASN A 257 11.47 -5.38 1.77
C ASN A 257 10.13 -6.08 1.49
N ALA A 258 9.87 -7.14 2.27
CA ALA A 258 8.65 -7.95 2.24
C ALA A 258 7.74 -7.68 3.45
N SER A 259 8.02 -6.65 4.25
CA SER A 259 7.28 -6.37 5.49
C SER A 259 5.88 -5.85 5.23
N VAL A 260 4.92 -6.25 6.09
CA VAL A 260 3.51 -5.84 6.02
C VAL A 260 2.99 -5.53 7.42
N GLY A 261 2.70 -4.26 7.69
CA GLY A 261 2.14 -3.83 8.98
C GLY A 261 0.78 -4.46 9.26
N GLY A 262 0.56 -4.87 10.51
CA GLY A 262 -0.70 -5.52 10.91
C GLY A 262 -0.85 -6.97 10.47
N SER A 263 0.10 -7.55 9.73
CA SER A 263 0.01 -8.94 9.30
C SER A 263 0.05 -9.91 10.48
N PRO A 264 -0.87 -10.89 10.54
CA PRO A 264 -0.81 -11.96 11.54
C PRO A 264 0.33 -12.93 11.23
N ILE A 265 0.74 -13.74 12.21
CA ILE A 265 1.86 -14.67 12.04
C ILE A 265 1.58 -15.71 10.94
N GLU A 266 0.34 -16.06 10.76
CA GLU A 266 -0.11 -17.01 9.73
C GLU A 266 0.25 -16.55 8.30
N SER A 267 0.34 -15.24 8.07
CA SER A 267 0.77 -14.66 6.78
C SER A 267 2.22 -14.99 6.42
N TRP A 268 3.02 -15.42 7.40
CA TRP A 268 4.44 -15.75 7.26
C TRP A 268 4.71 -17.25 7.29
N MET A 269 3.66 -18.06 7.34
CA MET A 269 3.77 -19.52 7.39
C MET A 269 3.61 -20.12 6.00
N SER A 270 4.42 -21.14 5.71
CA SER A 270 4.17 -21.99 4.52
C SER A 270 2.87 -22.77 4.68
N GLU A 271 2.27 -23.19 3.56
CA GLU A 271 1.09 -24.06 3.57
C GLU A 271 1.28 -25.32 4.45
N SER A 272 2.44 -25.96 4.34
CA SER A 272 2.78 -27.14 5.15
C SER A 272 2.88 -26.84 6.65
N ALA A 273 3.25 -25.63 7.03
CA ALA A 273 3.29 -25.22 8.43
C ALA A 273 1.90 -24.82 8.93
N ALA A 274 1.15 -24.02 8.15
CA ALA A 274 -0.19 -23.54 8.50
C ALA A 274 -1.20 -24.69 8.61
N SER A 275 -1.10 -25.73 7.76
CA SER A 275 -1.99 -26.90 7.77
C SER A 275 -1.91 -27.73 9.06
N ARG A 276 -0.86 -27.53 9.89
CA ARG A 276 -0.78 -28.15 11.23
C ARG A 276 -1.73 -27.53 12.25
N TYR A 277 -2.37 -26.42 11.92
CA TYR A 277 -3.34 -25.69 12.74
C TYR A 277 -4.70 -25.70 12.04
N PRO A 278 -5.52 -26.77 12.21
CA PRO A 278 -6.71 -27.02 11.36
C PRO A 278 -7.71 -25.85 11.32
N ASP A 279 -7.96 -25.19 12.44
CA ASP A 279 -8.92 -24.08 12.49
C ASP A 279 -8.41 -22.87 11.70
N LYS A 280 -7.15 -22.53 11.86
CA LYS A 280 -6.52 -21.44 11.10
C LYS A 280 -6.37 -21.78 9.63
N TRP A 281 -6.00 -23.00 9.33
CA TRP A 281 -5.91 -23.47 7.96
C TRP A 281 -7.26 -23.42 7.23
N LYS A 282 -8.35 -23.82 7.90
CA LYS A 282 -9.71 -23.71 7.37
C LYS A 282 -10.07 -22.26 7.04
N GLU A 283 -9.65 -21.32 7.87
CA GLU A 283 -9.83 -19.88 7.61
C GLU A 283 -9.04 -19.44 6.38
N VAL A 284 -7.76 -19.80 6.28
CA VAL A 284 -6.90 -19.45 5.14
C VAL A 284 -7.45 -19.99 3.83
N ILE A 285 -7.86 -21.27 3.78
CA ILE A 285 -8.44 -21.89 2.58
C ILE A 285 -9.69 -21.13 2.09
N ARG A 286 -10.48 -20.56 3.00
CA ARG A 286 -11.67 -19.80 2.64
C ARG A 286 -11.36 -18.62 1.72
N TYR A 287 -10.16 -18.02 1.84
CA TYR A 287 -9.75 -16.91 0.97
C TYR A 287 -9.43 -17.32 -0.47
N ARG A 288 -9.39 -18.62 -0.77
CA ARG A 288 -9.36 -19.17 -2.14
C ARG A 288 -10.72 -19.06 -2.84
N GLU A 289 -11.80 -18.74 -2.10
CA GLU A 289 -13.11 -18.51 -2.72
C GLU A 289 -13.04 -17.30 -3.68
N PRO A 290 -13.42 -17.48 -4.95
CA PRO A 290 -13.34 -16.44 -5.95
C PRO A 290 -14.08 -15.16 -5.50
N HIS A 291 -13.42 -14.02 -5.65
CA HIS A 291 -13.96 -12.71 -5.31
C HIS A 291 -14.28 -12.47 -3.81
N LEU A 292 -13.93 -13.38 -2.89
CA LEU A 292 -14.20 -13.18 -1.47
C LEU A 292 -13.45 -11.94 -0.93
N ILE A 293 -12.16 -11.79 -1.27
CA ILE A 293 -11.34 -10.66 -0.82
C ILE A 293 -11.95 -9.35 -1.33
N SER A 294 -12.22 -9.25 -2.62
CA SER A 294 -12.81 -8.02 -3.20
C SER A 294 -14.18 -7.68 -2.62
N LYS A 295 -15.01 -8.69 -2.28
CA LYS A 295 -16.28 -8.46 -1.58
C LYS A 295 -16.07 -7.92 -0.15
N ILE A 296 -15.06 -8.44 0.57
CA ILE A 296 -14.72 -7.98 1.92
C ILE A 296 -14.23 -6.53 1.85
N GLU A 297 -13.33 -6.21 0.93
CA GLU A 297 -12.80 -4.86 0.74
C GLU A 297 -13.90 -3.86 0.37
N ALA A 298 -14.74 -4.20 -0.60
CA ALA A 298 -15.88 -3.36 -0.99
C ALA A 298 -16.83 -3.10 0.18
N ARG A 299 -17.13 -4.15 0.98
CA ARG A 299 -17.98 -4.01 2.17
C ARG A 299 -17.34 -3.11 3.22
N ASN A 300 -16.05 -3.27 3.48
CA ASN A 300 -15.32 -2.44 4.45
C ASN A 300 -15.32 -0.97 4.02
N THR A 301 -15.05 -0.70 2.74
CA THR A 301 -15.14 0.65 2.18
C THR A 301 -16.54 1.24 2.38
N GLN A 302 -17.58 0.50 2.04
CA GLN A 302 -18.97 0.95 2.21
C GLN A 302 -19.30 1.27 3.68
N ILE A 303 -18.86 0.40 4.63
CA ILE A 303 -19.08 0.63 6.07
C ILE A 303 -18.36 1.89 6.52
N GLN A 304 -17.13 2.11 6.10
CA GLN A 304 -16.36 3.31 6.42
C GLN A 304 -17.01 4.58 5.87
N GLU A 305 -17.42 4.56 4.62
CA GLU A 305 -18.10 5.69 3.98
C GLU A 305 -19.42 6.04 4.69
N GLN A 306 -20.22 5.02 5.02
CA GLN A 306 -21.47 5.20 5.77
C GLN A 306 -21.20 5.75 7.18
N TRP A 307 -20.21 5.22 7.88
CA TRP A 307 -19.84 5.68 9.21
C TRP A 307 -19.43 7.17 9.19
N HIS A 308 -18.48 7.54 8.34
CA HIS A 308 -18.01 8.91 8.25
C HIS A 308 -19.09 9.86 7.71
N GLY A 309 -19.91 9.40 6.77
CA GLY A 309 -21.06 10.17 6.27
C GLY A 309 -22.06 10.48 7.37
N ASN A 310 -22.44 9.48 8.18
CA ASN A 310 -23.33 9.66 9.31
C ASN A 310 -22.71 10.58 10.37
N LEU A 311 -21.45 10.33 10.73
CA LEU A 311 -20.75 11.14 11.73
C LEU A 311 -20.72 12.61 11.33
N ASN A 312 -20.29 12.92 10.11
CA ASN A 312 -20.20 14.29 9.63
C ASN A 312 -21.59 14.99 9.53
N SER A 313 -22.64 14.24 9.18
CA SER A 313 -24.00 14.79 9.07
C SER A 313 -24.70 15.03 10.41
N THR A 314 -24.25 14.38 11.48
CA THR A 314 -24.82 14.49 12.83
C THR A 314 -23.92 15.26 13.79
N ASP A 315 -22.70 15.62 13.39
CA ASP A 315 -21.78 16.40 14.21
C ASP A 315 -22.29 17.84 14.35
N GLU A 316 -22.73 18.22 15.55
CA GLU A 316 -23.22 19.57 15.85
C GLU A 316 -22.15 20.64 15.62
N GLY A 317 -20.88 20.29 15.81
CA GLY A 317 -19.75 21.18 15.56
C GLY A 317 -19.55 21.52 14.09
N LEU A 318 -20.08 20.68 13.18
CA LEU A 318 -20.07 20.95 11.73
C LEU A 318 -21.38 21.52 11.22
N THR A 319 -22.53 21.07 11.78
CA THR A 319 -23.86 21.32 11.23
C THR A 319 -24.62 22.44 11.95
N GLY A 320 -24.11 22.94 13.08
CA GLY A 320 -24.68 24.04 13.83
C GLY A 320 -24.70 25.36 13.04
N SER A 321 -25.52 26.32 13.47
CA SER A 321 -25.62 27.64 12.85
C SER A 321 -24.32 28.42 12.83
N THR A 322 -23.49 28.21 13.84
CA THR A 322 -22.10 28.67 13.91
C THR A 322 -21.25 27.43 14.17
N PRO A 323 -20.47 26.97 13.18
CA PRO A 323 -19.61 25.79 13.37
C PRO A 323 -18.62 25.97 14.52
N TRP A 324 -18.32 24.89 15.25
CA TRP A 324 -17.45 25.00 16.43
C TRP A 324 -15.99 25.34 16.10
N TYR A 325 -15.58 25.24 14.85
CA TYR A 325 -14.28 25.71 14.38
C TYR A 325 -14.26 27.20 14.03
N ASP A 326 -15.44 27.85 13.96
CA ASP A 326 -15.53 29.27 13.62
C ASP A 326 -14.89 30.14 14.70
N PHE A 327 -14.25 31.22 14.29
CA PHE A 327 -13.61 32.17 15.20
C PHE A 327 -14.64 32.83 16.16
N GLU A 328 -15.84 33.12 15.66
CA GLU A 328 -16.92 33.74 16.42
C GLU A 328 -17.62 32.80 17.41
N TYR A 329 -17.40 31.47 17.27
CA TYR A 329 -18.03 30.49 18.16
C TYR A 329 -17.54 30.64 19.59
N GLN A 330 -18.48 30.74 20.54
CA GLN A 330 -18.21 30.80 21.98
C GLN A 330 -18.61 29.49 22.65
N PRO A 331 -17.64 28.70 23.18
CA PRO A 331 -17.93 27.50 23.94
C PRO A 331 -18.82 27.80 25.15
N ASP A 332 -19.86 27.02 25.34
CA ASP A 332 -20.76 27.12 26.50
C ASP A 332 -20.25 26.27 27.69
N SER A 333 -21.06 26.20 28.77
CA SER A 333 -20.70 25.48 29.98
C SER A 333 -20.65 23.94 29.85
N SER A 334 -21.04 23.38 28.69
CA SER A 334 -20.90 21.95 28.40
C SER A 334 -19.44 21.56 28.06
N TRP A 335 -18.66 22.53 27.56
CA TRP A 335 -17.25 22.33 27.30
C TRP A 335 -16.45 22.18 28.59
N LYS A 336 -15.54 21.20 28.61
CA LYS A 336 -14.74 20.85 29.79
C LYS A 336 -13.27 20.98 29.51
N PRO A 337 -12.43 21.37 30.47
CA PRO A 337 -11.00 21.30 30.37
C PRO A 337 -10.53 19.87 30.08
N PHE A 338 -9.60 19.74 29.13
CA PHE A 338 -8.99 18.47 28.76
C PHE A 338 -7.49 18.66 28.64
N THR A 339 -6.70 17.81 29.30
CA THR A 339 -5.23 17.86 29.21
C THR A 339 -4.74 16.85 28.19
N ILE A 340 -3.96 17.28 27.22
CA ILE A 340 -3.34 16.42 26.20
C ILE A 340 -1.81 16.38 26.37
N PRO A 341 -1.16 15.24 26.06
CA PRO A 341 -1.72 14.00 25.50
C PRO A 341 -2.44 13.15 26.55
N ALA A 342 -3.57 12.56 26.20
CA ALA A 342 -4.33 11.61 27.03
C ALA A 342 -5.23 10.74 26.17
N TYR A 343 -5.72 9.64 26.72
CA TYR A 343 -6.79 8.85 26.12
C TYR A 343 -8.16 9.35 26.60
N TRP A 344 -9.18 9.15 25.79
CA TRP A 344 -10.53 9.62 26.06
C TRP A 344 -11.16 8.95 27.31
N ASP A 345 -10.87 7.65 27.49
CA ASP A 345 -11.32 6.88 28.63
C ASP A 345 -10.79 7.41 29.96
N GLU A 346 -9.60 8.03 29.99
CA GLU A 346 -9.07 8.72 31.18
C GLU A 346 -9.96 9.88 31.65
N TYR A 347 -10.80 10.42 30.76
CA TYR A 347 -11.78 11.47 31.03
C TYR A 347 -13.23 10.95 31.06
N GLY A 348 -13.42 9.63 31.09
CA GLY A 348 -14.72 8.99 31.09
C GLY A 348 -15.51 9.07 29.79
N LEU A 349 -14.82 9.30 28.67
CA LEU A 349 -15.40 9.30 27.33
C LEU A 349 -15.24 7.90 26.70
N ASP A 350 -16.10 6.97 27.13
CA ASP A 350 -16.19 5.63 26.53
C ASP A 350 -17.16 5.67 25.33
N MET A 351 -16.69 6.21 24.21
CA MET A 351 -17.53 6.42 23.03
C MET A 351 -16.74 6.30 21.74
N PHE A 352 -17.46 5.99 20.66
CA PHE A 352 -16.99 6.16 19.28
C PHE A 352 -17.68 7.38 18.68
N GLY A 353 -16.91 8.25 18.01
CA GLY A 353 -17.47 9.46 17.47
C GLY A 353 -16.43 10.55 17.22
N SER A 354 -16.84 11.80 17.24
CA SER A 354 -15.98 12.96 17.16
C SER A 354 -15.91 13.73 18.48
N VAL A 355 -14.75 14.24 18.81
CA VAL A 355 -14.52 15.13 19.95
C VAL A 355 -13.86 16.40 19.43
N TRP A 356 -14.38 17.53 19.84
CA TRP A 356 -13.85 18.83 19.49
C TRP A 356 -12.94 19.37 20.60
N PHE A 357 -11.77 19.83 20.20
CA PHE A 357 -10.82 20.53 21.08
C PHE A 357 -10.67 21.95 20.56
N ARG A 358 -10.67 22.93 21.47
CA ARG A 358 -10.47 24.34 21.16
C ARG A 358 -9.49 24.94 22.15
N ARG A 359 -8.58 25.77 21.65
CA ARG A 359 -7.62 26.50 22.45
C ARG A 359 -7.28 27.83 21.81
N ASP A 360 -7.31 28.88 22.60
CA ASP A 360 -6.77 30.18 22.22
C ASP A 360 -5.31 30.30 22.68
N ILE A 361 -4.48 30.81 21.82
CA ILE A 361 -3.06 31.11 22.11
C ILE A 361 -2.74 32.52 21.65
N VAL A 362 -1.94 33.21 22.42
CA VAL A 362 -1.40 34.52 22.06
C VAL A 362 -0.02 34.29 21.49
N LEU A 363 0.20 34.73 20.25
CA LEU A 363 1.50 34.66 19.64
C LEU A 363 2.35 35.90 20.07
N PRO A 364 3.64 35.70 20.32
CA PRO A 364 4.53 36.85 20.55
C PRO A 364 4.66 37.68 19.25
N ASP A 365 4.91 38.98 19.43
CA ASP A 365 4.96 39.94 18.31
C ASP A 365 5.97 39.53 17.22
N GLU A 366 7.07 38.88 17.60
CA GLU A 366 8.10 38.39 16.66
C GLU A 366 7.62 37.25 15.78
N ALA A 367 6.54 36.58 16.15
CA ALA A 367 5.95 35.48 15.39
C ALA A 367 4.89 35.95 14.38
N GLN A 368 4.51 37.23 14.43
CA GLN A 368 3.55 37.78 13.47
C GLN A 368 4.15 37.75 12.06
N ASP A 369 3.31 37.39 11.09
CA ASP A 369 3.68 37.29 9.67
C ASP A 369 4.81 36.27 9.35
N GLN A 370 5.17 35.41 10.31
CA GLN A 370 6.16 34.38 10.08
C GLN A 370 5.47 33.06 9.69
N PRO A 371 6.06 32.28 8.75
CA PRO A 371 5.60 30.92 8.49
C PRO A 371 5.62 30.09 9.77
N ALA A 372 4.52 29.40 10.06
CA ALA A 372 4.38 28.58 11.26
C ALA A 372 3.93 27.17 10.91
N MET A 373 4.25 26.23 11.77
CA MET A 373 3.81 24.83 11.66
C MET A 373 3.08 24.43 12.93
N LEU A 374 1.80 24.04 12.77
CA LEU A 374 1.02 23.45 13.82
C LEU A 374 1.41 21.97 14.00
N ARG A 375 1.90 21.60 15.19
CA ARG A 375 2.28 20.23 15.55
C ARG A 375 1.36 19.71 16.63
N LEU A 376 0.52 18.73 16.28
CA LEU A 376 -0.47 18.15 17.20
C LEU A 376 -0.10 16.74 17.68
N GLY A 377 1.12 16.26 17.35
CA GLY A 377 1.51 14.89 17.70
C GLY A 377 0.73 13.84 16.90
N THR A 378 0.46 12.71 17.53
CA THR A 378 -0.33 11.61 16.95
C THR A 378 -1.73 11.66 17.51
N ILE A 379 -2.73 11.61 16.64
CA ILE A 379 -4.15 11.59 17.00
C ILE A 379 -4.77 10.30 16.48
N VAL A 380 -5.45 9.56 17.37
CA VAL A 380 -6.15 8.31 17.03
C VAL A 380 -7.65 8.61 16.90
N ASP A 381 -8.27 8.37 15.75
CA ASP A 381 -7.75 7.77 14.49
C ASP A 381 -7.43 8.84 13.44
N SER A 382 -8.36 9.76 13.21
CA SER A 382 -8.29 10.81 12.22
C SER A 382 -8.59 12.17 12.83
N ASP A 383 -8.22 13.24 12.15
CA ASP A 383 -8.48 14.60 12.59
C ASP A 383 -8.70 15.58 11.45
N HIS A 384 -9.34 16.69 11.79
CA HIS A 384 -9.36 17.94 11.05
C HIS A 384 -8.86 19.04 11.95
N ALA A 385 -7.94 19.87 11.46
CA ALA A 385 -7.37 20.99 12.20
C ALA A 385 -7.75 22.32 11.55
N TYR A 386 -8.10 23.29 12.39
CA TYR A 386 -8.52 24.63 11.97
C TYR A 386 -7.74 25.68 12.75
N ILE A 387 -7.44 26.79 12.11
CA ILE A 387 -6.86 28.00 12.73
C ILE A 387 -7.73 29.19 12.34
N ASN A 388 -8.25 29.92 13.32
CA ASN A 388 -9.14 31.07 13.10
C ASN A 388 -10.27 30.79 12.09
N GLY A 389 -10.92 29.63 12.22
CA GLY A 389 -12.00 29.22 11.33
C GLY A 389 -11.57 28.59 9.99
N GLN A 390 -10.30 28.64 9.64
CA GLN A 390 -9.80 28.11 8.39
C GLN A 390 -9.22 26.69 8.60
N LYS A 391 -9.60 25.73 7.75
CA LYS A 391 -9.03 24.40 7.78
C LYS A 391 -7.58 24.43 7.30
N VAL A 392 -6.65 24.04 8.16
CA VAL A 392 -5.22 24.00 7.85
C VAL A 392 -4.71 22.60 7.52
N GLY A 393 -5.48 21.55 7.87
CA GLY A 393 -5.11 20.20 7.51
C GLY A 393 -6.04 19.13 8.02
N ASN A 394 -5.76 17.92 7.59
CA ASN A 394 -6.40 16.70 8.10
C ASN A 394 -5.49 15.49 7.90
N THR A 395 -5.64 14.49 8.74
CA THR A 395 -4.99 13.20 8.59
C THR A 395 -6.04 12.13 8.87
N GLY A 396 -6.26 11.25 7.90
CA GLY A 396 -7.32 10.23 7.93
C GLY A 396 -6.95 8.93 8.63
N TYR A 397 -5.84 8.91 9.41
CA TYR A 397 -5.33 7.66 9.91
C TYR A 397 -4.36 7.86 11.09
N GLN A 398 -4.32 6.91 12.03
CA GLN A 398 -3.78 7.11 13.38
C GLN A 398 -2.26 7.34 13.51
N TYR A 399 -1.44 6.81 12.63
CA TYR A 399 0.01 6.77 12.89
C TYR A 399 0.81 8.02 12.50
N PRO A 400 0.50 8.79 11.44
CA PRO A 400 1.30 9.96 11.09
C PRO A 400 1.24 11.05 12.17
N PRO A 401 2.37 11.66 12.56
CA PRO A 401 2.34 12.86 13.36
C PRO A 401 1.71 14.02 12.55
N ARG A 402 0.84 14.78 13.19
CA ARG A 402 0.12 15.91 12.59
C ARG A 402 1.06 17.10 12.48
N ARG A 403 1.24 17.58 11.26
CA ARG A 403 2.07 18.72 10.92
C ARG A 403 1.37 19.49 9.82
N TYR A 404 0.84 20.65 10.18
CA TYR A 404 0.07 21.50 9.27
C TYR A 404 0.71 22.88 9.20
N SER A 405 0.96 23.43 8.02
CA SER A 405 1.55 24.75 7.75
C SER A 405 0.53 25.74 7.23
#